data_aafed30fa1b10a3f816c80f043f633dc
#
_entry.id   aafed30fa1b10a3f816c80f043f633dc
#
_cell.length_a   1.000
_cell.length_b   1.000
_cell.length_c   1.000
_cell.angle_alpha   90.00
_cell.angle_beta   90.00
_cell.angle_gamma   90.00
#
_symmetry.space_group_name_H-M   'P 1'
#
loop_
_entity.id
_entity.type
_entity.pdbx_description
1 polymer ?
#
loop_
_entity_poly.entity_id
_entity_poly.type
_entity_poly.pdbx_seq_one_letter_code
_entity_poly.pdbx_strand_id
1 'polypeptide(L)'
;MFRQILLLTALATYLTVSSAQSLPESQWRFHMSSQMGTVDAVVTLKAEAGVLTGQFDLGNGRTWRIEEGTIEGSSINFKINRDGASMTYVMTATLEGDTADGIASAWGSNVPWTMTRNK
;
A
#
# COMPACT_ATOMS: atom_id res chain seq x y z
N MET A 1 -24.69 -35.42 -31.01
CA MET A 1 -24.43 -35.07 -30.65
C MET A 1 -23.79 -34.31 -30.04
N PHE A 2 -23.84 -34.26 -29.94
CA PHE A 2 -23.41 -33.52 -29.33
C PHE A 2 -22.62 -32.89 -28.80
N ARG A 3 -22.59 -32.80 -28.66
CA ARG A 3 -21.97 -32.38 -28.13
C ARG A 3 -21.21 -31.67 -27.85
N GLN A 4 -21.20 -31.41 -27.73
CA GLN A 4 -20.54 -30.81 -27.32
C GLN A 4 -20.04 -30.01 -26.87
N ILE A 5 -20.19 -29.92 -26.80
CA ILE A 5 -19.88 -29.14 -26.21
C ILE A 5 -19.30 -28.61 -25.40
N LEU A 6 -19.28 -28.79 -25.17
CA LEU A 6 -18.88 -28.32 -24.20
C LEU A 6 -18.08 -27.67 -23.76
N LEU A 7 -17.96 -27.67 -23.78
CA LEU A 7 -17.33 -27.08 -23.16
C LEU A 7 -16.77 -26.33 -22.79
N LEU A 8 -16.88 -26.32 -22.83
CA LEU A 8 -16.44 -25.58 -22.27
C LEU A 8 -16.00 -24.94 -21.74
N THR A 9 -16.10 -25.03 -21.67
CA THR A 9 -15.79 -24.37 -20.86
C THR A 9 -15.13 -23.84 -20.38
N ALA A 10 -14.95 -24.13 -20.45
CA ALA A 10 -14.38 -23.58 -19.75
C ALA A 10 -13.88 -22.85 -19.48
N LEU A 11 -14.00 -22.81 -19.61
CA LEU A 11 -13.57 -22.05 -19.10
C LEU A 11 -13.10 -21.36 -18.69
N ALA A 12 -13.16 -21.47 -18.72
CA ALA A 12 -12.85 -20.80 -18.09
C ALA A 12 -12.33 -20.33 -17.59
N THR A 13 -12.12 -20.44 -17.43
CA THR A 13 -11.75 -19.96 -16.58
C THR A 13 -11.17 -19.24 -16.24
N TYR A 14 -11.05 -19.18 -16.30
CA TYR A 14 -10.61 -18.48 -15.73
C TYR A 14 -10.22 -17.68 -15.24
N LEU A 15 -10.32 -17.74 -15.22
CA LEU A 15 -10.12 -17.10 -14.65
C LEU A 15 -9.61 -16.48 -14.06
N THR A 16 -9.61 -16.56 -13.92
CA THR A 16 -9.27 -16.05 -13.31
C THR A 16 -8.55 -15.52 -12.69
N VAL A 17 -8.34 -15.90 -12.75
CA VAL A 17 -7.62 -15.45 -12.03
C VAL A 17 -7.03 -14.29 -11.82
N SER A 18 -7.09 -13.87 -11.90
CA SER A 18 -6.58 -12.63 -11.69
C SER A 18 -6.30 -12.31 -10.30
N SER A 19 -5.37 -12.87 -9.81
CA SER A 19 -4.99 -12.64 -8.45
C SER A 19 -4.09 -11.42 -8.31
N ALA A 20 -3.69 -10.82 -9.39
CA ALA A 20 -2.84 -9.64 -9.30
C ALA A 20 -3.66 -8.46 -8.82
N GLN A 21 -3.23 -7.85 -7.74
CA GLN A 21 -3.94 -6.76 -7.10
C GLN A 21 -3.64 -5.44 -7.78
N SER A 22 -4.69 -4.64 -8.05
CA SER A 22 -4.54 -3.32 -8.63
C SER A 22 -5.27 -2.31 -7.76
N LEU A 23 -4.71 -1.12 -7.68
CA LEU A 23 -5.29 -0.02 -6.94
C LEU A 23 -5.06 1.24 -7.77
N PRO A 24 -6.13 1.94 -8.19
CA PRO A 24 -5.95 3.19 -8.92
C PRO A 24 -5.20 4.20 -8.08
N GLU A 25 -4.54 5.12 -8.74
CA GLU A 25 -3.82 6.17 -8.03
C GLU A 25 -4.78 6.91 -7.11
N SER A 26 -4.39 7.11 -5.86
CA SER A 26 -5.22 7.75 -4.86
C SER A 26 -4.35 8.52 -3.89
N GLN A 27 -4.95 9.50 -3.24
CA GLN A 27 -4.25 10.31 -2.25
C GLN A 27 -4.84 10.06 -0.88
N TRP A 28 -3.96 10.06 0.12
CA TRP A 28 -4.32 9.75 1.49
C TRP A 28 -3.67 10.77 2.42
N ARG A 29 -4.28 10.99 3.56
CA ARG A 29 -3.68 11.78 4.63
C ARG A 29 -3.08 10.82 5.64
N PHE A 30 -1.79 10.94 5.84
CA PHE A 30 -1.04 10.07 6.73
C PHE A 30 -0.75 10.83 8.04
N HIS A 31 -0.90 10.12 9.15
CA HIS A 31 -0.61 10.69 10.46
C HIS A 31 0.09 9.64 11.33
N MET A 32 1.19 10.02 11.93
CA MET A 32 1.92 9.16 12.84
C MET A 32 2.48 10.04 13.96
N SER A 33 2.26 9.62 15.20
CA SER A 33 2.75 10.35 16.36
C SER A 33 3.63 9.41 17.17
N SER A 34 4.83 9.85 17.48
CA SER A 34 5.78 9.05 18.23
C SER A 34 6.55 9.93 19.19
N GLN A 35 7.45 9.34 19.98
CA GLN A 35 8.31 10.10 20.86
C GLN A 35 9.23 11.03 20.11
N MET A 36 9.49 10.74 18.84
CA MET A 36 10.33 11.56 17.99
C MET A 36 9.57 12.72 17.36
N GLY A 37 8.28 12.82 17.63
CA GLY A 37 7.44 13.89 17.09
C GLY A 37 6.33 13.34 16.23
N THR A 38 5.63 14.25 15.57
CA THR A 38 4.47 13.93 14.73
C THR A 38 4.85 14.08 13.27
N VAL A 39 4.40 13.14 12.46
CA VAL A 39 4.57 13.18 11.01
C VAL A 39 3.19 13.23 10.36
N ASP A 40 2.97 14.26 9.55
CA ASP A 40 1.77 14.40 8.74
C ASP A 40 2.20 14.53 7.30
N ALA A 41 1.56 13.80 6.42
CA ALA A 41 1.94 13.80 5.02
C ALA A 41 0.74 13.52 4.14
N VAL A 42 0.85 13.94 2.88
CA VAL A 42 -0.07 13.50 1.84
C VAL A 42 0.63 12.36 1.10
N VAL A 43 -0.02 11.21 1.03
CA VAL A 43 0.56 10.02 0.43
C VAL A 43 -0.17 9.72 -0.86
N THR A 44 0.57 9.55 -1.94
CA THR A 44 0.01 9.08 -3.19
C THR A 44 0.34 7.61 -3.33
N LEU A 45 -0.67 6.79 -3.53
CA LEU A 45 -0.51 5.34 -3.67
C LEU A 45 -1.09 4.86 -4.99
N LYS A 46 -0.45 3.86 -5.55
CA LYS A 46 -0.91 3.17 -6.75
C LYS A 46 -0.42 1.74 -6.67
N ALA A 47 -1.20 0.81 -7.16
CA ALA A 47 -0.77 -0.58 -7.21
C ALA A 47 -1.12 -1.20 -8.56
N GLU A 48 -0.19 -1.97 -9.09
CA GLU A 48 -0.38 -2.73 -10.32
C GLU A 48 0.27 -4.09 -10.14
N ALA A 49 -0.48 -5.14 -10.41
CA ALA A 49 0.03 -6.51 -10.35
C ALA A 49 0.67 -6.82 -8.99
N GLY A 50 0.06 -6.33 -7.92
CA GLY A 50 0.55 -6.61 -6.58
C GLY A 50 1.70 -5.74 -6.11
N VAL A 51 2.19 -4.84 -6.97
CA VAL A 51 3.29 -3.94 -6.62
C VAL A 51 2.73 -2.57 -6.24
N LEU A 52 3.04 -2.15 -5.03
CA LEU A 52 2.59 -0.86 -4.50
C LEU A 52 3.69 0.18 -4.69
N THR A 53 3.35 1.31 -5.29
CA THR A 53 4.27 2.41 -5.47
C THR A 53 3.64 3.69 -4.94
N GLY A 54 4.46 4.67 -4.69
CA GLY A 54 3.96 5.96 -4.26
C GLY A 54 5.00 6.76 -3.53
N GLN A 55 4.53 7.84 -2.91
CA GLN A 55 5.44 8.71 -2.21
C GLN A 55 4.68 9.51 -1.17
N PHE A 56 5.41 9.87 -0.12
CA PHE A 56 4.94 10.74 0.94
C PHE A 56 5.40 12.15 0.64
N ASP A 57 4.48 13.10 0.68
CA ASP A 57 4.79 14.51 0.53
C ASP A 57 4.60 15.16 1.89
N LEU A 58 5.71 15.58 2.48
CA LEU A 58 5.71 16.17 3.81
C LEU A 58 5.60 17.69 3.79
N GLY A 59 5.55 18.28 2.58
CA GLY A 59 5.54 19.72 2.43
C GLY A 59 6.95 20.27 2.33
N ASN A 60 7.04 21.52 1.88
CA ASN A 60 8.33 22.23 1.77
C ASN A 60 9.35 21.50 0.91
N GLY A 61 8.88 20.74 -0.09
CA GLY A 61 9.78 20.02 -0.97
C GLY A 61 10.33 18.73 -0.40
N ARG A 62 9.92 18.33 0.79
CA ARG A 62 10.38 17.07 1.38
C ARG A 62 9.47 15.94 0.96
N THR A 63 10.06 14.87 0.46
CA THR A 63 9.32 13.69 0.02
C THR A 63 10.05 12.43 0.47
N TRP A 64 9.26 11.38 0.74
CA TRP A 64 9.81 10.05 0.99
C TRP A 64 9.19 9.11 -0.01
N ARG A 65 10.01 8.37 -0.72
CA ARG A 65 9.53 7.41 -1.71
C ARG A 65 9.20 6.08 -1.03
N ILE A 66 8.13 5.46 -1.48
CA ILE A 66 7.80 4.10 -1.08
C ILE A 66 8.70 3.13 -1.83
N GLU A 67 9.32 2.20 -1.12
CA GLU A 67 10.20 1.19 -1.68
C GLU A 67 9.73 -0.19 -1.33
N GLU A 68 9.94 -1.14 -2.22
CA GLU A 68 9.61 -2.55 -2.02
C GLU A 68 8.16 -2.73 -1.56
N GLY A 69 7.25 -1.99 -2.19
CA GLY A 69 5.86 -2.02 -1.82
C GLY A 69 5.11 -3.18 -2.42
N THR A 70 4.24 -3.79 -1.63
CA THR A 70 3.37 -4.87 -2.08
C THR A 70 1.98 -4.67 -1.53
N ILE A 71 1.00 -5.22 -2.23
CA ILE A 71 -0.37 -5.26 -1.74
C ILE A 71 -0.91 -6.66 -2.00
N GLU A 72 -1.56 -7.23 -0.98
CA GLU A 72 -2.11 -8.57 -1.08
C GLU A 72 -3.42 -8.57 -0.30
N GLY A 73 -4.53 -8.64 -1.04
CA GLY A 73 -5.83 -8.45 -0.42
C GLY A 73 -5.93 -7.05 0.16
N SER A 74 -6.21 -6.95 1.45
CA SER A 74 -6.28 -5.66 2.13
C SER A 74 -4.99 -5.32 2.88
N SER A 75 -3.95 -6.15 2.74
CA SER A 75 -2.67 -5.93 3.43
C SER A 75 -1.70 -5.20 2.53
N ILE A 76 -1.10 -4.14 3.04
CA ILE A 76 -0.05 -3.43 2.32
C ILE A 76 1.23 -3.45 3.14
N ASN A 77 2.36 -3.52 2.44
CA ASN A 77 3.69 -3.51 3.05
C ASN A 77 4.61 -2.68 2.20
N PHE A 78 5.41 -1.86 2.82
CA PHE A 78 6.40 -1.09 2.08
C PHE A 78 7.47 -0.59 3.04
N LYS A 79 8.51 0.02 2.48
CA LYS A 79 9.59 0.61 3.25
C LYS A 79 9.74 2.08 2.89
N ILE A 80 10.15 2.86 3.86
CA ILE A 80 10.48 4.27 3.67
C ILE A 80 11.87 4.52 4.23
N ASN A 81 12.70 5.17 3.42
CA ASN A 81 14.01 5.58 3.86
C ASN A 81 13.91 7.07 4.18
N ARG A 82 13.86 7.37 5.47
CA ARG A 82 13.52 8.70 5.94
C ARG A 82 14.64 9.69 5.65
N ASP A 83 14.33 10.68 4.80
CA ASP A 83 15.23 11.79 4.47
C ASP A 83 16.62 11.35 4.05
N GLY A 84 16.73 10.20 3.39
CA GLY A 84 18.02 9.69 2.95
C GLY A 84 18.91 9.23 4.09
N ALA A 85 18.36 9.16 5.31
CA ALA A 85 19.12 8.71 6.46
C ALA A 85 19.30 7.20 6.44
N SER A 86 20.12 6.70 7.33
CA SER A 86 20.32 5.27 7.47
C SER A 86 19.12 4.58 8.11
N MET A 87 18.13 5.33 8.57
CA MET A 87 16.95 4.77 9.19
C MET A 87 15.92 4.40 8.13
N THR A 88 15.55 3.14 8.11
CA THR A 88 14.49 2.64 7.22
C THR A 88 13.32 2.19 8.08
N TYR A 89 12.13 2.67 7.76
CA TYR A 89 10.91 2.19 8.40
C TYR A 89 10.32 1.08 7.56
N VAL A 90 9.94 -0.02 8.23
CA VAL A 90 9.15 -1.06 7.60
C VAL A 90 7.69 -0.76 7.96
N MET A 91 6.89 -0.52 6.95
CA MET A 91 5.51 -0.09 7.13
C MET A 91 4.57 -1.21 6.73
N THR A 92 3.64 -1.54 7.62
CA THR A 92 2.61 -2.53 7.33
C THR A 92 1.27 -1.94 7.72
N ALA A 93 0.22 -2.30 6.97
CA ALA A 93 -1.10 -1.80 7.28
C ALA A 93 -2.18 -2.67 6.66
N THR A 94 -3.40 -2.47 7.17
CA THR A 94 -4.59 -3.07 6.61
C THR A 94 -5.49 -1.96 6.09
N LEU A 95 -5.94 -2.10 4.86
CA LEU A 95 -6.87 -1.16 4.25
C LEU A 95 -8.30 -1.56 4.57
N GLU A 96 -9.13 -0.60 4.97
CA GLU A 96 -10.55 -0.83 5.20
C GLU A 96 -11.31 0.34 4.62
N GLY A 97 -11.80 0.18 3.39
CA GLY A 97 -12.50 1.26 2.72
C GLY A 97 -11.56 2.44 2.50
N ASP A 98 -11.90 3.57 3.11
CA ASP A 98 -11.14 4.81 2.94
C ASP A 98 -10.14 5.05 4.07
N THR A 99 -9.87 4.04 4.87
CA THR A 99 -8.92 4.18 5.98
C THR A 99 -7.90 3.06 5.94
N ALA A 100 -6.76 3.31 6.56
CA ALA A 100 -5.74 2.30 6.76
C ALA A 100 -5.15 2.49 8.14
N ASP A 101 -4.92 1.38 8.82
CA ASP A 101 -4.29 1.38 10.13
C ASP A 101 -3.06 0.50 10.04
N GLY A 102 -1.95 1.02 10.51
CA GLY A 102 -0.70 0.31 10.36
C GLY A 102 0.30 0.54 11.46
N ILE A 103 1.44 -0.09 11.27
CA ILE A 103 2.57 -0.02 12.20
C ILE A 103 3.81 0.32 11.40
N ALA A 104 4.61 1.23 11.94
CA ALA A 104 5.92 1.56 11.41
C ALA A 104 6.96 0.97 12.36
N SER A 105 7.85 0.16 11.83
CA SER A 105 8.88 -0.51 12.63
C SER A 105 10.26 -0.03 12.22
N ALA A 106 11.05 0.40 13.18
CA ALA A 106 12.44 0.79 12.95
C ALA A 106 13.21 0.63 14.26
N TRP A 107 14.39 0.03 14.17
CA TRP A 107 15.29 -0.14 15.31
C TRP A 107 14.63 -0.73 16.54
N GLY A 108 13.78 -1.74 16.31
CA GLY A 108 13.12 -2.43 17.42
C GLY A 108 11.93 -1.71 18.01
N SER A 109 11.57 -0.54 17.50
CA SER A 109 10.40 0.21 17.96
C SER A 109 9.26 0.06 16.96
N ASN A 110 8.04 -0.01 17.49
CA ASN A 110 6.83 -0.07 16.67
C ASN A 110 5.95 1.11 17.00
N VAL A 111 5.55 1.85 15.98
CA VAL A 111 4.72 3.04 16.16
C VAL A 111 3.48 2.90 15.28
N PRO A 112 2.29 3.04 15.84
CA PRO A 112 1.07 2.99 15.03
C PRO A 112 0.91 4.24 14.20
N TRP A 113 0.29 4.06 13.02
CA TRP A 113 -0.01 5.18 12.14
C TRP A 113 -1.35 4.93 11.45
N THR A 114 -1.94 5.99 10.96
CA THR A 114 -3.21 5.89 10.25
C THR A 114 -3.16 6.70 8.98
N MET A 115 -4.00 6.35 8.04
CA MET A 115 -4.20 7.17 6.84
C MET A 115 -5.66 7.12 6.45
N THR A 116 -6.13 8.25 5.89
CA THR A 116 -7.50 8.37 5.41
C THR A 116 -7.45 8.88 3.99
N ARG A 117 -8.24 8.26 3.12
CA ARG A 117 -8.26 8.66 1.71
C ARG A 117 -8.86 10.05 1.56
N ASN A 118 -8.20 10.85 0.75
CA ASN A 118 -8.75 12.14 0.32
C ASN A 118 -9.77 11.87 -0.77
N LYS A 119 -10.91 12.50 -0.66
CA LYS A 119 -11.98 12.34 -1.66
C LYS A 119 -12.20 13.60 -2.44
#